data_fca5da5465e96ea56b84ed8b4d1b8284
#
_entry.id   fca5da5465e96ea56b84ed8b4d1b8284
#
_cell.length_a   1.000
_cell.length_b   1.000
_cell.length_c   1.000
_cell.angle_alpha   90.00
_cell.angle_beta   90.00
_cell.angle_gamma   90.00
#
_symmetry.space_group_name_H-M   'P 1'
#
loop_
_entity.id
_entity.type
_entity.pdbx_description
1 polymer ?
#
loop_
_entity_poly.entity_id
_entity_poly.type
_entity_poly.pdbx_seq_one_letter_code
_entity_poly.pdbx_strand_id
1 'polypeptide(L)'
;MRVSDILKVKGNTLFTVTPDTPLSEAVDTMAAHDIGSLVVMEYGDLVGMMTFREIILTLHNNGGTVGGTTIRKIMDDHPLTCTPETDVNEVRRMMLEHHVRYLPVMDKRQLMGVISFYDVAKAVVEEQGFENRMLKAYIRDWPEQQEEAR
;
A
#
# COMPACT_ATOMS: atom_id res chain seq x y z
N MET A 1 8.51 -13.12 4.67
CA MET A 1 8.81 -11.70 4.39
C MET A 1 7.88 -10.82 5.20
N ARG A 2 8.40 -9.78 5.79
CA ARG A 2 7.65 -8.82 6.61
C ARG A 2 7.47 -7.50 5.87
N VAL A 3 6.49 -6.72 6.30
CA VAL A 3 6.27 -5.37 5.78
C VAL A 3 7.54 -4.52 5.83
N SER A 4 8.33 -4.64 6.89
CA SER A 4 9.61 -3.93 7.01
C SER A 4 10.57 -4.21 5.86
N ASP A 5 10.55 -5.40 5.30
CA ASP A 5 11.41 -5.75 4.16
C ASP A 5 11.01 -4.96 2.90
N ILE A 6 9.70 -4.78 2.70
CA ILE A 6 9.20 -3.98 1.58
C ILE A 6 9.57 -2.50 1.77
N LEU A 7 9.40 -1.97 2.98
CA LEU A 7 9.72 -0.57 3.25
C LEU A 7 11.20 -0.26 3.04
N LYS A 8 12.10 -1.20 3.33
CA LYS A 8 13.54 -1.02 3.08
C LYS A 8 13.85 -0.82 1.60
N VAL A 9 13.12 -1.52 0.73
CA VAL A 9 13.31 -1.42 -0.72
C VAL A 9 12.60 -0.20 -1.28
N LYS A 10 11.38 0.06 -0.82
CA LYS A 10 10.54 1.16 -1.30
C LYS A 10 11.11 2.53 -0.93
N GLY A 11 11.81 2.64 0.18
CA GLY A 11 12.33 3.91 0.69
C GLY A 11 11.36 4.60 1.64
N ASN A 12 11.76 5.79 2.10
CA ASN A 12 11.08 6.51 3.16
C ASN A 12 10.26 7.72 2.68
N THR A 13 10.03 7.84 1.37
CA THR A 13 9.22 8.93 0.84
C THR A 13 7.77 8.75 1.27
N LEU A 14 7.23 9.75 1.96
CA LEU A 14 5.92 9.68 2.54
C LEU A 14 5.20 11.01 2.32
N PHE A 15 4.01 10.94 1.74
CA PHE A 15 3.20 12.12 1.49
C PHE A 15 2.01 12.13 2.44
N THR A 16 1.93 13.17 3.24
CA THR A 16 0.85 13.37 4.22
C THR A 16 0.13 14.69 3.95
N VAL A 17 -1.10 14.77 4.43
CA VAL A 17 -1.90 15.98 4.37
C VAL A 17 -2.62 16.16 5.71
N THR A 18 -3.10 17.38 5.95
CA THR A 18 -3.96 17.65 7.09
C THR A 18 -5.43 17.51 6.68
N PRO A 19 -6.35 17.23 7.65
CA PRO A 19 -7.76 17.02 7.32
C PRO A 19 -8.46 18.24 6.70
N ASP A 20 -8.01 19.44 7.01
CA ASP A 20 -8.66 20.67 6.54
C ASP A 20 -8.11 21.16 5.19
N THR A 21 -7.19 20.39 4.59
CA THR A 21 -6.70 20.67 3.25
C THR A 21 -7.83 20.53 2.24
N PRO A 22 -8.00 21.49 1.30
CA PRO A 22 -8.97 21.33 0.22
C PRO A 22 -8.66 20.09 -0.63
N LEU A 23 -9.70 19.38 -1.04
CA LEU A 23 -9.52 18.17 -1.86
C LEU A 23 -8.80 18.49 -3.18
N SER A 24 -9.08 19.65 -3.79
CA SER A 24 -8.40 20.08 -5.02
C SER A 24 -6.88 20.14 -4.85
N GLU A 25 -6.41 20.63 -3.71
CA GLU A 25 -4.96 20.67 -3.41
C GLU A 25 -4.37 19.28 -3.26
N ALA A 26 -5.10 18.37 -2.61
CA ALA A 26 -4.68 16.98 -2.48
C ALA A 26 -4.60 16.29 -3.85
N VAL A 27 -5.57 16.54 -4.73
CA VAL A 27 -5.56 16.00 -6.09
C VAL A 27 -4.33 16.51 -6.86
N ASP A 28 -4.00 17.79 -6.72
CA ASP A 28 -2.79 18.35 -7.36
C ASP A 28 -1.52 17.65 -6.86
N THR A 29 -1.42 17.42 -5.55
CA THR A 29 -0.27 16.71 -4.96
C THR A 29 -0.16 15.28 -5.49
N MET A 30 -1.27 14.56 -5.53
CA MET A 30 -1.29 13.19 -6.02
C MET A 30 -0.91 13.11 -7.50
N ALA A 31 -1.41 14.03 -8.33
CA ALA A 31 -1.08 14.09 -9.74
C ALA A 31 0.39 14.46 -9.98
N ALA A 32 0.91 15.43 -9.24
CA ALA A 32 2.29 15.90 -9.38
C ALA A 32 3.31 14.81 -9.01
N HIS A 33 2.99 13.97 -8.04
CA HIS A 33 3.88 12.92 -7.55
C HIS A 33 3.52 11.51 -8.04
N ASP A 34 2.49 11.39 -8.88
CA ASP A 34 2.01 10.11 -9.42
C ASP A 34 1.76 9.09 -8.30
N ILE A 35 1.02 9.50 -7.29
CA ILE A 35 0.69 8.65 -6.13
C ILE A 35 -0.82 8.45 -6.01
N GLY A 36 -1.21 7.29 -5.51
CA GLY A 36 -2.61 6.87 -5.41
C GLY A 36 -3.25 7.04 -4.04
N SER A 37 -2.48 7.51 -3.06
CA SER A 37 -2.98 7.68 -1.70
C SER A 37 -2.24 8.79 -0.97
N LEU A 38 -2.92 9.36 0.02
CA LEU A 38 -2.34 10.31 0.98
C LEU A 38 -2.76 9.88 2.37
N VAL A 39 -1.81 9.91 3.30
CA VAL A 39 -2.10 9.68 4.71
C VAL A 39 -2.50 11.01 5.34
N VAL A 40 -3.59 10.99 6.09
CA VAL A 40 -4.12 12.19 6.74
C VAL A 40 -3.66 12.19 8.19
N MET A 41 -2.87 13.20 8.54
CA MET A 41 -2.29 13.36 9.87
C MET A 41 -2.82 14.63 10.52
N GLU A 42 -3.09 14.57 11.80
CA GLU A 42 -3.50 15.73 12.59
C GLU A 42 -2.86 15.64 13.97
N TYR A 43 -2.15 16.70 14.34
CA TYR A 43 -1.43 16.78 15.64
C TYR A 43 -0.53 15.58 15.91
N GLY A 44 0.14 15.08 14.88
CA GLY A 44 1.04 13.94 14.99
C GLY A 44 0.37 12.57 14.97
N ASP A 45 -0.95 12.50 14.89
CA ASP A 45 -1.70 11.25 14.86
C ASP A 45 -2.25 10.95 13.47
N LEU A 46 -2.30 9.67 13.13
CA LEU A 46 -3.00 9.18 11.95
C LEU A 46 -4.51 9.33 12.19
N VAL A 47 -5.18 10.15 11.39
CA VAL A 47 -6.64 10.36 11.52
C VAL A 47 -7.43 9.84 10.33
N GLY A 48 -6.77 9.51 9.22
CA GLY A 48 -7.47 8.99 8.08
C GLY A 48 -6.57 8.68 6.90
N MET A 49 -7.19 8.21 5.84
CA MET A 49 -6.53 7.93 4.58
C MET A 49 -7.41 8.36 3.42
N MET A 50 -6.80 8.91 2.39
CA MET A 50 -7.48 9.30 1.17
C MET A 50 -6.83 8.59 -0.01
N THR A 51 -7.66 7.98 -0.86
CA THR A 51 -7.20 7.26 -2.05
C THR A 51 -8.01 7.71 -3.26
N PHE A 52 -7.66 7.19 -4.43
CA PHE A 52 -8.46 7.36 -5.64
C PHE A 52 -9.94 7.04 -5.43
N ARG A 53 -10.25 6.07 -4.57
CA ARG A 53 -11.63 5.67 -4.30
C ARG A 53 -12.45 6.84 -3.76
N GLU A 54 -11.94 7.56 -2.77
CA GLU A 54 -12.63 8.70 -2.17
C GLU A 54 -12.80 9.84 -3.17
N ILE A 55 -11.80 10.06 -4.02
CA ILE A 55 -11.87 11.07 -5.08
C ILE A 55 -12.95 10.71 -6.10
N ILE A 56 -12.98 9.48 -6.57
CA ILE A 56 -13.96 9.00 -7.55
C ILE A 56 -15.39 9.12 -6.99
N LEU A 57 -15.59 8.71 -5.73
CA LEU A 57 -16.89 8.83 -5.09
C LEU A 57 -17.32 10.29 -4.96
N THR A 58 -16.39 11.18 -4.63
CA THR A 58 -16.67 12.62 -4.54
C THR A 58 -17.07 13.20 -5.89
N LEU A 59 -16.34 12.86 -6.94
CA LEU A 59 -16.69 13.29 -8.31
C LEU A 59 -18.07 12.80 -8.71
N HIS A 60 -18.37 11.55 -8.42
CA HIS A 60 -19.69 10.98 -8.73
C HIS A 60 -20.81 11.72 -8.01
N ASN A 61 -20.61 12.02 -6.74
CA ASN A 61 -21.63 12.70 -5.91
C ASN A 61 -21.77 14.19 -6.21
N ASN A 62 -20.75 14.82 -6.79
CA ASN A 62 -20.72 16.27 -7.08
C ASN A 62 -20.79 16.60 -8.56
N GLY A 63 -21.35 15.72 -9.37
CA GLY A 63 -21.55 15.99 -10.80
C GLY A 63 -20.28 16.15 -11.61
N GLY A 64 -19.19 15.50 -11.22
CA GLY A 64 -17.94 15.49 -11.96
C GLY A 64 -16.89 16.50 -11.48
N THR A 65 -17.14 17.19 -10.37
CA THR A 65 -16.19 18.15 -9.79
C THR A 65 -15.83 17.78 -8.35
N VAL A 66 -14.67 18.22 -7.87
CA VAL A 66 -14.30 18.05 -6.46
C VAL A 66 -14.94 19.12 -5.56
N GLY A 67 -15.46 20.20 -6.15
CA GLY A 67 -16.11 21.28 -5.40
C GLY A 67 -15.18 21.94 -4.38
N GLY A 68 -15.78 22.51 -3.32
CA GLY A 68 -15.05 23.09 -2.19
C GLY A 68 -14.87 22.14 -1.02
N THR A 69 -14.87 20.84 -1.27
CA THR A 69 -14.79 19.82 -0.23
C THR A 69 -13.40 19.76 0.38
N THR A 70 -13.34 19.52 1.69
CA THR A 70 -12.08 19.24 2.41
C THR A 70 -11.87 17.73 2.56
N ILE A 71 -10.63 17.35 2.81
CA ILE A 71 -10.26 15.93 3.03
C ILE A 71 -11.04 15.34 4.20
N ARG A 72 -11.22 16.09 5.28
CA ARG A 72 -11.95 15.64 6.48
C ARG A 72 -13.32 15.06 6.13
N LYS A 73 -14.01 15.64 5.15
CA LYS A 73 -15.38 15.24 4.80
C LYS A 73 -15.44 13.93 4.02
N ILE A 74 -14.34 13.54 3.36
CA ILE A 74 -14.36 12.41 2.43
C ILE A 74 -13.38 11.29 2.80
N MET A 75 -12.40 11.56 3.66
CA MET A 75 -11.38 10.58 4.02
C MET A 75 -12.01 9.35 4.68
N ASP A 76 -11.35 8.21 4.55
CA ASP A 76 -11.59 7.05 5.39
C ASP A 76 -11.01 7.36 6.78
N ASP A 77 -11.85 7.53 7.78
CA ASP A 77 -11.44 7.90 9.13
C ASP A 77 -11.16 6.70 10.04
N HIS A 78 -11.28 5.47 9.51
CA HIS A 78 -10.95 4.23 10.19
C HIS A 78 -10.16 3.30 9.27
N PRO A 79 -9.01 3.76 8.73
CA PRO A 79 -8.26 2.92 7.80
C PRO A 79 -7.68 1.70 8.51
N LEU A 80 -7.67 0.58 7.80
CA LEU A 80 -6.91 -0.58 8.25
C LEU A 80 -5.44 -0.22 8.21
N THR A 81 -4.71 -0.69 9.21
CA THR A 81 -3.27 -0.47 9.32
C THR A 81 -2.54 -1.80 9.50
N CYS A 82 -1.25 -1.78 9.28
CA CYS A 82 -0.37 -2.89 9.61
C CYS A 82 0.85 -2.36 10.35
N THR A 83 1.70 -3.26 10.81
CA THR A 83 2.94 -2.92 11.48
C THR A 83 4.14 -3.37 10.64
N PRO A 84 5.36 -2.87 10.93
CA PRO A 84 6.55 -3.35 10.23
C PRO A 84 6.79 -4.86 10.38
N GLU A 85 6.32 -5.46 11.47
CA GLU A 85 6.47 -6.89 11.76
C GLU A 85 5.40 -7.76 11.12
N THR A 86 4.33 -7.17 10.57
CA THR A 86 3.25 -7.93 9.95
C THR A 86 3.79 -8.72 8.75
N ASP A 87 3.38 -9.98 8.65
CA ASP A 87 3.76 -10.82 7.52
C ASP A 87 3.08 -10.34 6.23
N VAL A 88 3.81 -10.36 5.12
CA VAL A 88 3.32 -9.88 3.83
C VAL A 88 2.09 -10.67 3.37
N ASN A 89 2.03 -11.97 3.65
CA ASN A 89 0.86 -12.77 3.29
C ASN A 89 -0.38 -12.38 4.09
N GLU A 90 -0.21 -11.96 5.34
CA GLU A 90 -1.31 -11.43 6.14
C GLU A 90 -1.82 -10.11 5.56
N VAL A 91 -0.93 -9.20 5.19
CA VAL A 91 -1.30 -7.94 4.53
C VAL A 91 -2.07 -8.22 3.24
N ARG A 92 -1.57 -9.16 2.42
CA ARG A 92 -2.25 -9.56 1.19
C ARG A 92 -3.68 -10.02 1.47
N ARG A 93 -3.86 -10.86 2.49
CA ARG A 93 -5.19 -11.34 2.88
C ARG A 93 -6.09 -10.20 3.32
N MET A 94 -5.59 -9.29 4.14
CA MET A 94 -6.34 -8.11 4.59
C MET A 94 -6.81 -7.26 3.41
N MET A 95 -5.91 -7.01 2.46
CA MET A 95 -6.24 -6.21 1.28
C MET A 95 -7.32 -6.88 0.42
N LEU A 96 -7.22 -8.20 0.23
CA LEU A 96 -8.20 -8.95 -0.56
C LEU A 96 -9.56 -9.03 0.12
N GLU A 97 -9.59 -9.29 1.42
CA GLU A 97 -10.84 -9.41 2.18
C GLU A 97 -11.59 -8.09 2.29
N HIS A 98 -10.88 -7.00 2.46
CA HIS A 98 -11.47 -5.68 2.68
C HIS A 98 -11.50 -4.80 1.43
N HIS A 99 -11.02 -5.29 0.30
CA HIS A 99 -10.94 -4.55 -0.97
C HIS A 99 -10.19 -3.21 -0.84
N VAL A 100 -9.15 -3.19 0.00
CA VAL A 100 -8.29 -2.01 0.16
C VAL A 100 -6.99 -2.19 -0.61
N ARG A 101 -6.48 -1.10 -1.18
CA ARG A 101 -5.27 -1.11 -2.00
C ARG A 101 -4.07 -0.47 -1.32
N TYR A 102 -4.28 0.17 -0.19
CA TYR A 102 -3.25 0.90 0.55
C TYR A 102 -3.46 0.71 2.04
N LEU A 103 -2.37 0.42 2.75
CA LEU A 103 -2.39 0.33 4.21
C LEU A 103 -1.28 1.20 4.79
N PRO A 104 -1.62 2.11 5.71
CA PRO A 104 -0.59 2.76 6.51
C PRO A 104 0.13 1.74 7.38
N VAL A 105 1.45 1.91 7.48
CA VAL A 105 2.29 1.08 8.34
C VAL A 105 2.60 1.89 9.60
N MET A 106 2.15 1.40 10.74
CA MET A 106 2.28 2.08 12.02
C MET A 106 3.18 1.28 12.95
N ASP A 107 4.13 1.95 13.59
CA ASP A 107 4.85 1.42 14.74
C ASP A 107 4.36 2.20 15.95
N LYS A 108 3.46 1.59 16.72
CA LYS A 108 2.72 2.24 17.80
C LYS A 108 1.95 3.46 17.23
N ARG A 109 2.34 4.67 17.61
CA ARG A 109 1.69 5.89 17.13
C ARG A 109 2.46 6.58 16.00
N GLN A 110 3.57 5.98 15.56
CA GLN A 110 4.42 6.57 14.54
C GLN A 110 4.09 5.97 13.16
N LEU A 111 3.84 6.85 12.20
CA LEU A 111 3.67 6.45 10.80
C LEU A 111 5.03 6.13 10.20
N MET A 112 5.19 4.89 9.74
CA MET A 112 6.44 4.41 9.15
C MET A 112 6.44 4.47 7.62
N GLY A 113 5.27 4.42 7.01
CA GLY A 113 5.14 4.42 5.56
C GLY A 113 3.76 3.97 5.12
N VAL A 114 3.60 3.78 3.84
CA VAL A 114 2.38 3.22 3.24
C VAL A 114 2.78 2.05 2.35
N ILE A 115 2.05 0.96 2.46
CA ILE A 115 2.24 -0.20 1.60
C ILE A 115 1.04 -0.31 0.65
N SER A 116 1.31 -0.48 -0.65
CA SER A 116 0.27 -0.62 -1.66
C SER A 116 0.07 -2.09 -2.04
N PHE A 117 -1.08 -2.38 -2.65
CA PHE A 117 -1.32 -3.72 -3.21
C PHE A 117 -0.27 -4.06 -4.27
N TYR A 118 0.19 -3.08 -5.04
CA TYR A 118 1.27 -3.27 -6.00
C TYR A 118 2.56 -3.73 -5.31
N ASP A 119 2.93 -3.09 -4.19
CA ASP A 119 4.13 -3.45 -3.44
C ASP A 119 4.06 -4.90 -2.94
N VAL A 120 2.89 -5.28 -2.44
CA VAL A 120 2.65 -6.65 -1.93
C VAL A 120 2.70 -7.66 -3.06
N ALA A 121 2.03 -7.38 -4.18
CA ALA A 121 2.01 -8.27 -5.33
C ALA A 121 3.42 -8.48 -5.89
N LYS A 122 4.20 -7.41 -6.01
CA LYS A 122 5.59 -7.47 -6.46
C LYS A 122 6.44 -8.34 -5.53
N ALA A 123 6.32 -8.13 -4.23
CA ALA A 123 7.06 -8.90 -3.23
C ALA A 123 6.72 -10.39 -3.28
N VAL A 124 5.43 -10.72 -3.39
CA VAL A 124 4.97 -12.11 -3.47
C VAL A 124 5.50 -12.79 -4.74
N VAL A 125 5.43 -12.11 -5.88
CA VAL A 125 5.92 -12.65 -7.15
C VAL A 125 7.44 -12.86 -7.10
N GLU A 126 8.18 -11.91 -6.56
CA GLU A 126 9.65 -12.02 -6.44
C GLU A 126 10.05 -13.16 -5.49
N GLU A 127 9.35 -13.31 -4.38
CA GLU A 127 9.59 -14.40 -3.43
C GLU A 127 9.30 -15.77 -4.06
N GLN A 128 8.17 -15.91 -4.75
CA GLN A 128 7.84 -17.14 -5.47
C GLN A 128 8.86 -17.43 -6.58
N GLY A 129 9.30 -16.43 -7.29
CA GLY A 129 10.33 -16.56 -8.32
C GLY A 129 11.65 -17.05 -7.74
N PHE A 130 12.05 -16.54 -6.59
CA PHE A 130 13.24 -17.00 -5.88
C PHE A 130 13.09 -18.46 -5.43
N GLU A 131 11.98 -18.81 -4.80
CA GLU A 131 11.71 -20.18 -4.36
C GLU A 131 11.70 -21.15 -5.53
N ASN A 132 11.09 -20.79 -6.66
CA ASN A 132 11.08 -21.61 -7.87
C ASN A 132 12.49 -21.81 -8.43
N ARG A 133 13.32 -20.79 -8.45
CA ARG A 133 14.70 -20.90 -8.91
C ARG A 133 15.52 -21.83 -8.01
N MET A 134 15.33 -21.71 -6.69
CA MET A 134 16.01 -22.56 -5.72
C MET A 134 15.58 -24.02 -5.86
N LEU A 135 14.29 -24.26 -6.03
CA LEU A 135 13.75 -25.59 -6.23
C LEU A 135 14.27 -26.22 -7.54
N LYS A 136 14.28 -25.47 -8.62
CA LYS A 136 14.81 -25.94 -9.90
C LYS A 136 16.30 -26.27 -9.81
N ALA A 137 17.08 -25.46 -9.10
CA ALA A 137 18.51 -25.74 -8.89
C ALA A 137 18.69 -27.01 -8.08
N TYR A 138 17.90 -27.21 -7.03
CA TYR A 138 17.94 -28.43 -6.22
C TYR A 138 17.63 -29.67 -7.06
N ILE A 139 16.56 -29.63 -7.86
CA ILE A 139 16.15 -30.73 -8.72
C ILE A 139 17.22 -31.01 -9.78
N ARG A 140 17.78 -29.98 -10.40
CA ARG A 140 18.81 -30.10 -11.41
C ARG A 140 20.06 -30.78 -10.89
N ASP A 141 20.45 -30.49 -9.64
CA ASP A 141 21.66 -31.02 -9.02
C ASP A 141 21.46 -32.39 -8.38
N TRP A 142 20.22 -32.91 -8.37
CA TRP A 142 19.91 -34.24 -7.84
C TRP A 142 20.24 -35.31 -8.89
N PRO A 143 21.14 -36.28 -8.63
CA PRO A 143 21.65 -37.20 -9.64
C PRO A 143 20.57 -38.02 -10.36
N GLU A 144 19.53 -38.45 -9.65
CA GLU A 144 18.46 -39.29 -10.23
C GLU A 144 17.54 -38.46 -11.14
N GLN A 145 17.36 -37.15 -10.84
CA GLN A 145 16.53 -36.25 -11.60
C GLN A 145 17.18 -35.79 -12.89
N GLN A 146 18.51 -35.76 -12.96
CA GLN A 146 19.21 -35.33 -14.16
C GLN A 146 19.00 -36.29 -15.36
N GLU A 147 18.77 -37.56 -15.10
CA GLU A 147 18.46 -38.53 -16.14
C GLU A 147 17.04 -38.39 -16.68
N GLU A 148 16.10 -38.02 -15.84
CA GLU A 148 14.68 -37.83 -16.22
C GLU A 148 14.45 -36.52 -16.98
N ALA A 149 15.27 -35.50 -16.75
CA ALA A 149 15.14 -34.19 -17.37
C ALA A 149 15.58 -34.15 -18.83
N ARG A 150 16.11 -35.25 -19.37
CA ARG A 150 16.51 -35.40 -20.75
C ARG A 150 15.40 -36.10 -21.53
#